data_5a575daf9977f33e2c123908e377da6a
#
_entry.id   5a575daf9977f33e2c123908e377da6a
#
_cell.length_a   1.000
_cell.length_b   1.000
_cell.length_c   1.000
_cell.angle_alpha   90.00
_cell.angle_beta   90.00
_cell.angle_gamma   90.00
#
_symmetry.space_group_name_H-M   'P 1'
#
loop_
_entity.id
_entity.type
_entity.pdbx_description
1 polymer ?
#
loop_
_entity_poly.entity_id
_entity_poly.type
_entity_poly.pdbx_seq_one_letter_code
_entity_poly.pdbx_strand_id
1 'polypeptide(L)'
;MADPKKEGPTPPFRPQEQSSPGSQAQMDPQPDYGEASYRGFGRLTDKVALVTGGDSGIGRAVALAFAREGADVAIAYLDEHEDARETKRVVEAAGRRALLIPGDLAEEANCARIVEAVARDFGRIDILVNNAAFQGKEVEKFEELDAARLRRTFAVNIEAMFHLTRNALRWMKPGGVIINTGSIQAYQPSPSILDYATTKGAIVAFTKGLAESLIERGIRANCVAPGPVWTPLVVASFPAEKNEKFGSASPMKRPAQPAELAPAYVFLASDESRYVNGEVLGVTGGKPLG
;
A
#
# COMPACT_ATOMS: atom_id res chain seq x y z
N MET A 1 23.89 9.63 -11.65
CA MET A 1 22.86 9.23 -10.66
C MET A 1 23.15 9.98 -9.37
N ALA A 2 22.15 10.51 -8.70
CA ALA A 2 22.30 11.19 -7.42
C ALA A 2 22.62 10.19 -6.28
N ASP A 3 23.17 10.68 -5.17
CA ASP A 3 23.42 9.85 -3.98
C ASP A 3 22.07 9.49 -3.32
N PRO A 4 21.66 8.21 -3.28
CA PRO A 4 20.34 7.81 -2.80
C PRO A 4 20.10 8.16 -1.32
N LYS A 5 21.14 8.42 -0.53
CA LYS A 5 21.03 8.88 0.86
C LYS A 5 20.58 10.34 0.98
N LYS A 6 20.71 11.11 -0.10
CA LYS A 6 20.40 12.54 -0.15
C LYS A 6 19.07 12.85 -0.87
N GLU A 7 18.40 11.82 -1.36
CA GLU A 7 17.10 11.96 -2.00
C GLU A 7 15.99 12.06 -0.94
N GLY A 8 15.24 13.16 -0.96
CA GLY A 8 14.14 13.42 -0.04
C GLY A 8 14.54 13.91 1.35
N PRO A 9 13.57 14.25 2.19
CA PRO A 9 13.78 14.80 3.52
C PRO A 9 14.40 13.77 4.48
N THR A 10 15.30 14.26 5.34
CA THR A 10 16.00 13.48 6.36
C THR A 10 15.62 13.94 7.77
N PRO A 11 15.56 13.03 8.77
CA PRO A 11 15.36 13.44 10.15
C PRO A 11 16.54 14.30 10.67
N PRO A 12 16.33 15.19 11.69
CA PRO A 12 15.09 15.28 12.46
C PRO A 12 13.97 16.02 11.71
N PHE A 13 12.75 15.48 11.82
CA PHE A 13 11.55 16.16 11.34
C PHE A 13 10.94 17.04 12.43
N ARG A 14 9.99 17.89 12.06
CA ARG A 14 9.16 18.58 13.04
C ARG A 14 8.36 17.54 13.85
N PRO A 15 8.37 17.62 15.19
CA PRO A 15 7.54 16.73 16.01
C PRO A 15 6.06 16.85 15.64
N GLN A 16 5.41 15.75 15.31
CA GLN A 16 4.01 15.70 14.90
C GLN A 16 3.40 14.35 15.20
N GLU A 17 2.12 14.36 15.50
CA GLU A 17 1.29 13.18 15.76
C GLU A 17 -0.12 13.45 15.22
N GLN A 18 -0.78 12.41 14.72
CA GLN A 18 -2.16 12.48 14.23
C GLN A 18 -3.00 11.35 14.83
N SER A 19 -4.32 11.45 14.71
CA SER A 19 -5.23 10.35 14.97
C SER A 19 -5.30 9.42 13.75
N SER A 20 -5.44 8.10 13.98
CA SER A 20 -5.66 7.15 12.89
C SER A 20 -6.99 7.45 12.17
N PRO A 21 -7.00 7.38 10.83
CA PRO A 21 -5.95 6.85 9.94
C PRO A 21 -4.85 7.86 9.54
N GLY A 22 -5.01 9.13 9.87
CA GLY A 22 -4.08 10.21 9.54
C GLY A 22 -4.35 10.84 8.16
N SER A 23 -4.06 12.14 8.03
CA SER A 23 -4.20 12.90 6.78
C SER A 23 -2.84 13.29 6.22
N GLN A 24 -2.63 13.03 4.93
CA GLN A 24 -1.41 13.41 4.25
C GLN A 24 -1.26 14.94 4.16
N ALA A 25 -2.37 15.65 3.97
CA ALA A 25 -2.38 17.10 3.88
C ALA A 25 -1.84 17.81 5.14
N GLN A 26 -1.91 17.14 6.31
CA GLN A 26 -1.45 17.68 7.60
C GLN A 26 0.00 17.29 7.94
N MET A 27 0.69 16.52 7.11
CA MET A 27 2.08 16.13 7.36
C MET A 27 3.07 17.26 7.07
N ASP A 28 4.13 17.35 7.87
CA ASP A 28 5.26 18.25 7.67
C ASP A 28 6.59 17.50 7.94
N PRO A 29 7.47 17.31 6.93
CA PRO A 29 7.28 17.68 5.52
C PRO A 29 6.21 16.83 4.82
N GLN A 30 5.66 17.37 3.74
CA GLN A 30 4.74 16.61 2.87
C GLN A 30 5.47 15.43 2.26
N PRO A 31 4.85 14.23 2.22
CA PRO A 31 5.42 13.09 1.53
C PRO A 31 5.47 13.32 0.01
N ASP A 32 6.57 12.96 -0.63
CA ASP A 32 6.64 12.91 -2.09
C ASP A 32 5.94 11.63 -2.59
N TYR A 33 4.88 11.79 -3.36
CA TYR A 33 4.16 10.71 -4.01
C TYR A 33 4.43 10.63 -5.53
N GLY A 34 5.41 11.39 -6.04
CA GLY A 34 5.88 11.33 -7.42
C GLY A 34 5.20 12.30 -8.38
N GLU A 35 4.42 13.29 -7.91
CA GLU A 35 3.72 14.22 -8.80
C GLU A 35 4.69 14.96 -9.74
N ALA A 36 5.82 15.40 -9.24
CA ALA A 36 6.84 16.08 -10.04
C ALA A 36 7.85 15.12 -10.68
N SER A 37 8.12 13.97 -10.06
CA SER A 37 9.29 13.13 -10.36
C SER A 37 8.98 11.88 -11.18
N TYR A 38 7.82 11.22 -10.99
CA TYR A 38 7.50 9.99 -11.68
C TYR A 38 7.13 10.25 -13.16
N ARG A 39 7.74 9.50 -14.06
CA ARG A 39 7.43 9.52 -15.50
C ARG A 39 6.99 8.13 -15.95
N GLY A 40 5.84 8.04 -16.63
CA GLY A 40 5.32 6.80 -17.17
C GLY A 40 5.87 6.50 -18.56
N PHE A 41 5.84 5.21 -18.91
CA PHE A 41 6.29 4.67 -20.20
C PHE A 41 5.22 3.80 -20.88
N GLY A 42 3.97 3.81 -20.39
CA GLY A 42 2.86 3.08 -20.97
C GLY A 42 2.83 1.58 -20.64
N ARG A 43 3.50 1.14 -19.57
CA ARG A 43 3.61 -0.27 -19.17
C ARG A 43 2.29 -0.91 -18.74
N LEU A 44 1.29 -0.11 -18.37
CA LEU A 44 -0.03 -0.55 -17.93
C LEU A 44 -1.16 0.01 -18.79
N THR A 45 -0.86 0.27 -20.07
CA THR A 45 -1.84 0.81 -21.03
C THR A 45 -3.12 -0.01 -21.03
N ASP A 46 -4.28 0.68 -20.88
CA ASP A 46 -5.63 0.13 -20.88
C ASP A 46 -5.92 -0.93 -19.80
N LYS A 47 -5.12 -1.00 -18.75
CA LYS A 47 -5.40 -1.79 -17.56
C LYS A 47 -6.35 -1.06 -16.62
N VAL A 48 -7.04 -1.82 -15.78
CA VAL A 48 -7.87 -1.31 -14.68
C VAL A 48 -7.28 -1.82 -13.37
N ALA A 49 -6.93 -0.90 -12.48
CA ALA A 49 -6.38 -1.20 -11.17
C ALA A 49 -7.34 -0.81 -10.05
N LEU A 50 -7.51 -1.69 -9.06
CA LEU A 50 -8.10 -1.37 -7.76
C LEU A 50 -6.98 -1.24 -6.73
N VAL A 51 -6.86 -0.07 -6.11
CA VAL A 51 -5.86 0.21 -5.07
C VAL A 51 -6.59 0.51 -3.76
N THR A 52 -6.39 -0.32 -2.74
CA THR A 52 -6.94 -0.08 -1.40
C THR A 52 -5.99 0.80 -0.58
N GLY A 53 -6.55 1.73 0.23
CA GLY A 53 -5.75 2.78 0.87
C GLY A 53 -5.05 3.65 -0.18
N GLY A 54 -5.75 3.89 -1.31
CA GLY A 54 -5.21 4.64 -2.43
C GLY A 54 -5.30 6.17 -2.29
N ASP A 55 -5.89 6.64 -1.21
CA ASP A 55 -6.08 8.04 -0.87
C ASP A 55 -4.78 8.77 -0.51
N SER A 56 -3.83 8.07 0.10
CA SER A 56 -2.64 8.68 0.67
C SER A 56 -1.41 7.76 0.62
N GLY A 57 -0.26 8.27 1.05
CA GLY A 57 0.97 7.52 1.24
C GLY A 57 1.38 6.68 0.04
N ILE A 58 1.71 5.41 0.30
CA ILE A 58 2.12 4.46 -0.75
C ILE A 58 1.00 4.27 -1.78
N GLY A 59 -0.25 4.14 -1.32
CA GLY A 59 -1.39 3.93 -2.21
C GLY A 59 -1.59 5.06 -3.21
N ARG A 60 -1.47 6.33 -2.78
CA ARG A 60 -1.50 7.50 -3.69
C ARG A 60 -0.38 7.45 -4.72
N ALA A 61 0.85 7.16 -4.28
CA ALA A 61 2.00 7.07 -5.18
C ALA A 61 1.82 5.96 -6.23
N VAL A 62 1.28 4.81 -5.82
CA VAL A 62 0.95 3.69 -6.72
C VAL A 62 -0.17 4.09 -7.70
N ALA A 63 -1.24 4.73 -7.22
CA ALA A 63 -2.35 5.18 -8.06
C ALA A 63 -1.87 6.16 -9.15
N LEU A 64 -1.05 7.15 -8.78
CA LEU A 64 -0.47 8.10 -9.72
C LEU A 64 0.46 7.41 -10.72
N ALA A 65 1.36 6.53 -10.24
CA ALA A 65 2.28 5.82 -11.13
C ALA A 65 1.52 4.93 -12.13
N PHE A 66 0.51 4.20 -11.67
CA PHE A 66 -0.33 3.37 -12.53
C PHE A 66 -1.08 4.20 -13.58
N ALA A 67 -1.62 5.36 -13.19
CA ALA A 67 -2.26 6.28 -14.13
C ALA A 67 -1.26 6.78 -15.20
N ARG A 68 -0.07 7.18 -14.81
CA ARG A 68 0.98 7.61 -15.73
C ARG A 68 1.51 6.48 -16.64
N GLU A 69 1.39 5.23 -16.18
CA GLU A 69 1.65 4.05 -17.00
C GLU A 69 0.47 3.64 -17.89
N GLY A 70 -0.65 4.35 -17.84
CA GLY A 70 -1.79 4.18 -18.75
C GLY A 70 -2.95 3.37 -18.17
N ALA A 71 -2.99 3.10 -16.86
CA ALA A 71 -4.09 2.40 -16.22
C ALA A 71 -5.20 3.36 -15.73
N ASP A 72 -6.45 2.93 -15.80
CA ASP A 72 -7.55 3.52 -15.05
C ASP A 72 -7.51 3.01 -13.60
N VAL A 73 -7.82 3.85 -12.61
CA VAL A 73 -7.61 3.53 -11.20
C VAL A 73 -8.87 3.71 -10.36
N ALA A 74 -9.29 2.65 -9.69
CA ALA A 74 -10.24 2.69 -8.59
C ALA A 74 -9.48 2.84 -7.26
N ILE A 75 -9.89 3.80 -6.45
CA ILE A 75 -9.27 4.20 -5.19
C ILE A 75 -10.26 3.87 -4.08
N ALA A 76 -9.99 2.78 -3.34
CA ALA A 76 -10.76 2.43 -2.15
C ALA A 76 -10.07 3.02 -0.92
N TYR A 77 -10.84 3.66 -0.03
CA TYR A 77 -10.33 4.36 1.15
C TYR A 77 -11.37 4.33 2.27
N LEU A 78 -10.98 4.68 3.49
CA LEU A 78 -11.91 4.64 4.63
C LEU A 78 -12.85 5.84 4.60
N ASP A 79 -12.41 7.02 5.00
CA ASP A 79 -13.19 8.26 5.13
C ASP A 79 -12.38 9.55 4.88
N GLU A 80 -11.10 9.45 4.48
CA GLU A 80 -10.22 10.58 4.17
C GLU A 80 -10.57 11.21 2.81
N HIS A 81 -11.76 11.81 2.71
CA HIS A 81 -12.32 12.30 1.45
C HIS A 81 -11.46 13.34 0.74
N GLU A 82 -10.79 14.24 1.49
CA GLU A 82 -9.92 15.27 0.91
C GLU A 82 -8.69 14.65 0.27
N ASP A 83 -8.01 13.74 0.98
CA ASP A 83 -6.86 13.02 0.47
C ASP A 83 -7.22 12.17 -0.75
N ALA A 84 -8.41 11.52 -0.74
CA ALA A 84 -8.90 10.75 -1.87
C ALA A 84 -9.21 11.63 -3.09
N ARG A 85 -9.79 12.84 -2.91
CA ARG A 85 -10.03 13.80 -4.00
C ARG A 85 -8.71 14.27 -4.62
N GLU A 86 -7.68 14.50 -3.80
CA GLU A 86 -6.36 14.85 -4.32
C GLU A 86 -5.75 13.71 -5.15
N THR A 87 -5.86 12.46 -4.69
CA THR A 87 -5.43 11.30 -5.49
C THR A 87 -6.19 11.20 -6.80
N LYS A 88 -7.52 11.40 -6.77
CA LYS A 88 -8.33 11.46 -7.99
C LYS A 88 -7.83 12.55 -8.95
N ARG A 89 -7.59 13.76 -8.44
CA ARG A 89 -7.09 14.90 -9.23
C ARG A 89 -5.80 14.54 -9.99
N VAL A 90 -4.84 13.91 -9.32
CA VAL A 90 -3.55 13.57 -9.96
C VAL A 90 -3.66 12.41 -10.94
N VAL A 91 -4.56 11.46 -10.72
CA VAL A 91 -4.87 10.40 -11.69
C VAL A 91 -5.53 10.98 -12.94
N GLU A 92 -6.52 11.87 -12.78
CA GLU A 92 -7.21 12.52 -13.90
C GLU A 92 -6.27 13.47 -14.67
N ALA A 93 -5.36 14.17 -13.97
CA ALA A 93 -4.32 14.98 -14.60
C ALA A 93 -3.32 14.16 -15.43
N ALA A 94 -3.17 12.87 -15.14
CA ALA A 94 -2.42 11.92 -15.97
C ALA A 94 -3.22 11.41 -17.19
N GLY A 95 -4.45 11.90 -17.41
CA GLY A 95 -5.30 11.53 -18.54
C GLY A 95 -6.06 10.20 -18.35
N ARG A 96 -6.17 9.68 -17.13
CA ARG A 96 -6.84 8.41 -16.84
C ARG A 96 -8.08 8.61 -15.98
N ARG A 97 -8.99 7.63 -16.01
CA ARG A 97 -10.20 7.66 -15.18
C ARG A 97 -9.87 7.29 -13.75
N ALA A 98 -10.48 8.00 -12.79
CA ALA A 98 -10.39 7.71 -11.36
C ALA A 98 -11.78 7.49 -10.77
N LEU A 99 -11.96 6.41 -10.00
CA LEU A 99 -13.18 6.09 -9.26
C LEU A 99 -12.88 6.11 -7.76
N LEU A 100 -13.57 6.95 -6.99
CA LEU A 100 -13.46 6.99 -5.54
C LEU A 100 -14.54 6.11 -4.88
N ILE A 101 -14.11 5.21 -3.97
CA ILE A 101 -15.00 4.26 -3.31
C ILE A 101 -14.70 4.25 -1.81
N PRO A 102 -15.41 5.03 -0.98
CA PRO A 102 -15.24 4.99 0.47
C PRO A 102 -15.81 3.70 1.06
N GLY A 103 -15.20 3.19 2.13
CA GLY A 103 -15.74 2.06 2.88
C GLY A 103 -14.73 1.40 3.80
N ASP A 104 -15.19 1.04 4.99
CA ASP A 104 -14.40 0.31 5.96
C ASP A 104 -14.18 -1.14 5.49
N LEU A 105 -12.92 -1.50 5.26
CA LEU A 105 -12.55 -2.84 4.80
C LEU A 105 -12.67 -3.92 5.89
N ALA A 106 -12.84 -3.54 7.17
CA ALA A 106 -13.15 -4.52 8.22
C ALA A 106 -14.52 -5.19 8.01
N GLU A 107 -15.38 -4.57 7.19
CA GLU A 107 -16.71 -5.09 6.87
C GLU A 107 -16.69 -5.84 5.53
N GLU A 108 -16.96 -7.15 5.55
CA GLU A 108 -16.99 -8.00 4.34
C GLU A 108 -17.91 -7.42 3.24
N ALA A 109 -19.07 -6.89 3.63
CA ALA A 109 -20.02 -6.28 2.71
C ALA A 109 -19.43 -5.09 1.94
N ASN A 110 -18.58 -4.28 2.57
CA ASN A 110 -17.88 -3.19 1.91
C ASN A 110 -16.83 -3.70 0.91
N CYS A 111 -16.10 -4.77 1.25
CA CYS A 111 -15.17 -5.39 0.31
C CYS A 111 -15.87 -5.86 -0.96
N ALA A 112 -17.03 -6.50 -0.84
CA ALA A 112 -17.84 -6.92 -1.99
C ALA A 112 -18.34 -5.70 -2.81
N ARG A 113 -18.92 -4.69 -2.13
CA ARG A 113 -19.43 -3.45 -2.76
C ARG A 113 -18.35 -2.68 -3.51
N ILE A 114 -17.12 -2.63 -2.97
CA ILE A 114 -15.99 -1.96 -3.62
C ILE A 114 -15.67 -2.66 -4.94
N VAL A 115 -15.53 -3.97 -4.94
CA VAL A 115 -15.24 -4.74 -6.16
C VAL A 115 -16.36 -4.62 -7.19
N GLU A 116 -17.62 -4.69 -6.76
CA GLU A 116 -18.79 -4.54 -7.64
C GLU A 116 -18.86 -3.14 -8.27
N ALA A 117 -18.50 -2.08 -7.52
CA ALA A 117 -18.41 -0.73 -8.06
C ALA A 117 -17.37 -0.62 -9.17
N VAL A 118 -16.18 -1.20 -8.98
CA VAL A 118 -15.13 -1.24 -10.02
C VAL A 118 -15.62 -1.99 -11.25
N ALA A 119 -16.23 -3.16 -11.04
CA ALA A 119 -16.75 -3.98 -12.14
C ALA A 119 -17.86 -3.28 -12.93
N ARG A 120 -18.76 -2.57 -12.25
CA ARG A 120 -19.82 -1.80 -12.89
C ARG A 120 -19.27 -0.65 -13.73
N ASP A 121 -18.29 0.10 -13.22
CA ASP A 121 -17.80 1.33 -13.85
C ASP A 121 -16.72 1.07 -14.92
N PHE A 122 -15.90 0.04 -14.74
CA PHE A 122 -14.79 -0.29 -15.66
C PHE A 122 -14.97 -1.62 -16.39
N GLY A 123 -15.88 -2.50 -15.96
CA GLY A 123 -16.17 -3.78 -16.63
C GLY A 123 -15.17 -4.90 -16.37
N ARG A 124 -14.04 -4.63 -15.68
CA ARG A 124 -12.94 -5.57 -15.43
C ARG A 124 -12.06 -5.12 -14.26
N ILE A 125 -11.24 -6.03 -13.77
CA ILE A 125 -10.11 -5.74 -12.87
C ILE A 125 -8.90 -6.50 -13.42
N ASP A 126 -7.83 -5.77 -13.77
CA ASP A 126 -6.58 -6.37 -14.22
C ASP A 126 -5.57 -6.45 -13.07
N ILE A 127 -5.58 -5.46 -12.18
CA ILE A 127 -4.63 -5.35 -11.09
C ILE A 127 -5.39 -5.08 -9.80
N LEU A 128 -5.15 -5.90 -8.77
CA LEU A 128 -5.60 -5.68 -7.41
C LEU A 128 -4.38 -5.37 -6.53
N VAL A 129 -4.36 -4.18 -5.91
CA VAL A 129 -3.36 -3.80 -4.93
C VAL A 129 -4.00 -3.78 -3.54
N ASN A 130 -3.73 -4.79 -2.74
CA ASN A 130 -4.09 -4.85 -1.32
C ASN A 130 -3.04 -4.07 -0.52
N ASN A 131 -3.25 -2.75 -0.39
CA ASN A 131 -2.31 -1.84 0.28
C ASN A 131 -2.86 -1.26 1.58
N ALA A 132 -4.17 -1.07 1.72
CA ALA A 132 -4.77 -0.57 2.95
C ALA A 132 -4.30 -1.38 4.17
N ALA A 133 -4.01 -0.68 5.25
CA ALA A 133 -3.60 -1.30 6.50
C ALA A 133 -4.04 -0.45 7.71
N PHE A 134 -4.31 -1.12 8.79
CA PHE A 134 -4.44 -0.53 10.11
C PHE A 134 -3.21 -0.88 10.95
N GLN A 135 -2.61 0.13 11.56
CA GLN A 135 -1.59 0.02 12.60
C GLN A 135 -2.04 0.86 13.77
N GLY A 136 -2.35 0.22 14.90
CA GLY A 136 -2.67 0.93 16.14
C GLY A 136 -1.44 1.66 16.68
N LYS A 137 -1.66 2.51 17.71
CA LYS A 137 -0.54 3.16 18.41
C LYS A 137 0.37 2.08 19.04
N GLU A 138 1.67 2.39 19.13
CA GLU A 138 2.58 1.47 19.79
C GLU A 138 2.23 1.26 21.26
N VAL A 139 2.56 0.09 21.78
CA VAL A 139 2.37 -0.29 23.19
C VAL A 139 3.72 -0.54 23.85
N GLU A 140 3.80 -0.32 25.16
CA GLU A 140 5.00 -0.63 25.94
C GLU A 140 5.02 -2.11 26.35
N LYS A 141 3.85 -2.68 26.63
CA LYS A 141 3.69 -4.05 27.12
C LYS A 141 2.71 -4.83 26.26
N PHE A 142 2.97 -6.11 26.09
CA PHE A 142 2.13 -7.01 25.31
C PHE A 142 0.68 -7.06 25.81
N GLU A 143 0.47 -6.98 27.13
CA GLU A 143 -0.83 -7.03 27.77
C GLU A 143 -1.73 -5.84 27.44
N GLU A 144 -1.18 -4.77 26.88
CA GLU A 144 -1.92 -3.58 26.43
C GLU A 144 -2.60 -3.80 25.07
N LEU A 145 -2.25 -4.89 24.37
CA LEU A 145 -2.92 -5.29 23.13
C LEU A 145 -4.29 -5.90 23.43
N ASP A 146 -5.31 -5.06 23.51
CA ASP A 146 -6.65 -5.52 23.76
C ASP A 146 -7.30 -6.27 22.58
N ALA A 147 -8.40 -6.98 22.88
CA ALA A 147 -9.10 -7.79 21.91
C ALA A 147 -9.77 -6.97 20.79
N ALA A 148 -10.17 -5.72 21.05
CA ALA A 148 -10.80 -4.86 20.06
C ALA A 148 -9.78 -4.42 19.01
N ARG A 149 -8.61 -3.97 19.47
CA ARG A 149 -7.48 -3.63 18.61
C ARG A 149 -7.04 -4.83 17.77
N LEU A 150 -6.88 -5.99 18.41
CA LEU A 150 -6.46 -7.22 17.70
C LEU A 150 -7.44 -7.58 16.59
N ARG A 151 -8.77 -7.57 16.89
CA ARG A 151 -9.79 -7.82 15.85
C ARG A 151 -9.71 -6.80 14.73
N ARG A 152 -9.59 -5.51 15.04
CA ARG A 152 -9.49 -4.45 14.02
C ARG A 152 -8.28 -4.65 13.12
N THR A 153 -7.10 -4.93 13.70
CA THR A 153 -5.86 -5.16 12.95
C THR A 153 -6.02 -6.35 11.99
N PHE A 154 -6.57 -7.47 12.45
CA PHE A 154 -6.75 -8.65 11.60
C PHE A 154 -7.85 -8.46 10.56
N ALA A 155 -8.97 -7.87 10.92
CA ALA A 155 -10.07 -7.61 9.98
C ALA A 155 -9.60 -6.75 8.79
N VAL A 156 -8.89 -5.64 9.05
CA VAL A 156 -8.42 -4.74 7.99
C VAL A 156 -7.24 -5.33 7.21
N ASN A 157 -6.26 -5.91 7.90
CA ASN A 157 -4.99 -6.28 7.25
C ASN A 157 -5.02 -7.68 6.64
N ILE A 158 -5.90 -8.57 7.09
CA ILE A 158 -5.95 -9.96 6.65
C ILE A 158 -7.30 -10.32 6.04
N GLU A 159 -8.40 -10.26 6.82
CA GLU A 159 -9.70 -10.72 6.34
C GLU A 159 -10.15 -9.97 5.09
N ALA A 160 -9.94 -8.64 5.08
CA ALA A 160 -10.21 -7.80 3.91
C ALA A 160 -9.50 -8.29 2.64
N MET A 161 -8.24 -8.74 2.74
CA MET A 161 -7.50 -9.25 1.59
C MET A 161 -8.13 -10.51 1.01
N PHE A 162 -8.61 -11.43 1.85
CA PHE A 162 -9.35 -12.61 1.41
C PHE A 162 -10.66 -12.21 0.73
N HIS A 163 -11.42 -11.29 1.33
CA HIS A 163 -12.71 -10.83 0.79
C HIS A 163 -12.55 -10.11 -0.55
N LEU A 164 -11.62 -9.15 -0.63
CA LEU A 164 -11.34 -8.40 -1.86
C LEU A 164 -10.85 -9.33 -2.96
N THR A 165 -9.87 -10.19 -2.67
CA THR A 165 -9.31 -11.14 -3.65
C THR A 165 -10.38 -12.08 -4.16
N ARG A 166 -11.17 -12.72 -3.28
CA ARG A 166 -12.26 -13.64 -3.66
C ARG A 166 -13.27 -12.99 -4.60
N ASN A 167 -13.66 -11.73 -4.30
CA ASN A 167 -14.60 -11.01 -5.13
C ASN A 167 -13.97 -10.53 -6.45
N ALA A 168 -12.74 -10.00 -6.42
CA ALA A 168 -12.03 -9.52 -7.61
C ALA A 168 -11.76 -10.63 -8.64
N LEU A 169 -11.47 -11.86 -8.18
CA LEU A 169 -11.20 -13.00 -9.04
C LEU A 169 -12.35 -13.37 -10.01
N ARG A 170 -13.57 -12.88 -9.79
CA ARG A 170 -14.71 -13.01 -10.71
C ARG A 170 -14.57 -12.14 -11.94
N TRP A 171 -13.80 -11.04 -11.84
CA TRP A 171 -13.60 -10.01 -12.85
C TRP A 171 -12.21 -10.01 -13.44
N MET A 172 -11.31 -10.84 -12.90
CA MET A 172 -9.94 -11.00 -13.36
C MET A 172 -9.84 -12.11 -14.42
N LYS A 173 -9.11 -11.81 -15.49
CA LYS A 173 -8.80 -12.72 -16.60
C LYS A 173 -7.33 -13.15 -16.54
N PRO A 174 -6.91 -14.17 -17.36
CA PRO A 174 -5.49 -14.46 -17.54
C PRO A 174 -4.69 -13.20 -17.87
N GLY A 175 -3.52 -13.05 -17.25
CA GLY A 175 -2.72 -11.82 -17.24
C GLY A 175 -3.03 -10.89 -16.07
N GLY A 176 -4.01 -11.24 -15.21
CA GLY A 176 -4.32 -10.48 -13.99
C GLY A 176 -3.19 -10.55 -12.96
N VAL A 177 -3.08 -9.51 -12.12
CA VAL A 177 -2.02 -9.41 -11.11
C VAL A 177 -2.60 -8.98 -9.77
N ILE A 178 -2.17 -9.65 -8.70
CA ILE A 178 -2.47 -9.27 -7.32
C ILE A 178 -1.15 -8.85 -6.66
N ILE A 179 -1.12 -7.66 -6.05
CA ILE A 179 0.05 -7.17 -5.33
C ILE A 179 -0.37 -6.86 -3.90
N ASN A 180 0.27 -7.52 -2.95
CA ASN A 180 0.03 -7.34 -1.53
C ASN A 180 1.11 -6.44 -0.92
N THR A 181 0.73 -5.52 -0.05
CA THR A 181 1.67 -4.69 0.69
C THR A 181 2.02 -5.34 2.02
N GLY A 182 3.16 -6.03 2.04
CA GLY A 182 3.76 -6.58 3.25
C GLY A 182 4.46 -5.52 4.10
N SER A 183 5.55 -5.89 4.72
CA SER A 183 6.45 -4.99 5.46
C SER A 183 7.73 -5.74 5.84
N ILE A 184 8.80 -4.99 6.12
CA ILE A 184 9.97 -5.52 6.83
C ILE A 184 9.58 -6.10 8.21
N GLN A 185 8.47 -5.66 8.78
CA GLN A 185 7.91 -6.19 10.04
C GLN A 185 7.54 -7.67 9.98
N ALA A 186 7.37 -8.24 8.79
CA ALA A 186 7.18 -9.69 8.62
C ALA A 186 8.46 -10.49 8.95
N TYR A 187 9.62 -9.86 8.89
CA TYR A 187 10.93 -10.48 9.05
C TYR A 187 11.67 -9.99 10.29
N GLN A 188 11.45 -8.75 10.66
CA GLN A 188 12.05 -8.08 11.82
C GLN A 188 10.92 -7.43 12.66
N PRO A 189 10.09 -8.24 13.34
CA PRO A 189 8.92 -7.74 14.05
C PRO A 189 9.30 -6.87 15.24
N SER A 190 8.67 -5.68 15.33
CA SER A 190 8.77 -4.84 16.52
C SER A 190 7.78 -5.30 17.59
N PRO A 191 8.21 -5.52 18.84
CA PRO A 191 7.31 -5.92 19.92
C PRO A 191 6.24 -4.87 20.23
N SER A 192 6.50 -3.58 20.00
CA SER A 192 5.55 -2.49 20.30
C SER A 192 4.34 -2.42 19.35
N ILE A 193 4.39 -3.12 18.23
CA ILE A 193 3.31 -3.21 17.22
C ILE A 193 3.15 -4.67 16.76
N LEU A 194 3.16 -5.60 17.70
CA LEU A 194 3.24 -7.03 17.40
C LEU A 194 2.00 -7.55 16.65
N ASP A 195 0.82 -7.03 16.94
CA ASP A 195 -0.41 -7.32 16.20
C ASP A 195 -0.26 -6.99 14.71
N TYR A 196 0.23 -5.80 14.40
CA TYR A 196 0.52 -5.40 13.02
C TYR A 196 1.61 -6.26 12.38
N ALA A 197 2.74 -6.46 13.06
CA ALA A 197 3.85 -7.27 12.56
C ALA A 197 3.40 -8.71 12.23
N THR A 198 2.56 -9.31 13.08
CA THR A 198 1.97 -10.63 12.87
C THR A 198 1.15 -10.67 11.57
N THR A 199 0.32 -9.64 11.32
CA THR A 199 -0.43 -9.57 10.05
C THR A 199 0.50 -9.47 8.84
N LYS A 200 1.64 -8.79 8.96
CA LYS A 200 2.61 -8.68 7.84
C LYS A 200 3.30 -10.03 7.54
N GLY A 201 3.54 -10.85 8.56
CA GLY A 201 3.96 -12.25 8.36
C GLY A 201 2.88 -13.10 7.67
N ALA A 202 1.62 -12.95 8.08
CA ALA A 202 0.49 -13.63 7.45
C ALA A 202 0.31 -13.25 5.97
N ILE A 203 0.56 -11.97 5.60
CA ILE A 203 0.51 -11.51 4.20
C ILE A 203 1.54 -12.22 3.32
N VAL A 204 2.73 -12.50 3.84
CA VAL A 204 3.76 -13.27 3.11
C VAL A 204 3.28 -14.69 2.82
N ALA A 205 2.72 -15.37 3.83
CA ALA A 205 2.15 -16.72 3.65
C ALA A 205 0.98 -16.71 2.66
N PHE A 206 0.05 -15.75 2.82
CA PHE A 206 -1.08 -15.57 1.89
C PHE A 206 -0.61 -15.37 0.46
N THR A 207 0.39 -14.51 0.23
CA THR A 207 0.92 -14.23 -1.12
C THR A 207 1.46 -15.50 -1.79
N LYS A 208 2.27 -16.27 -1.07
CA LYS A 208 2.88 -17.51 -1.61
C LYS A 208 1.82 -18.56 -1.97
N GLY A 209 0.90 -18.84 -1.05
CA GLY A 209 -0.17 -19.80 -1.31
C GLY A 209 -1.12 -19.35 -2.42
N LEU A 210 -1.43 -18.03 -2.47
CA LEU A 210 -2.27 -17.47 -3.52
C LEU A 210 -1.61 -17.58 -4.90
N ALA A 211 -0.31 -17.30 -5.00
CA ALA A 211 0.45 -17.40 -6.24
C ALA A 211 0.43 -18.80 -6.82
N GLU A 212 0.60 -19.82 -5.99
CA GLU A 212 0.52 -21.23 -6.40
C GLU A 212 -0.90 -21.59 -6.85
N SER A 213 -1.92 -21.15 -6.10
CA SER A 213 -3.32 -21.51 -6.39
C SER A 213 -3.88 -20.85 -7.65
N LEU A 214 -3.33 -19.72 -8.10
CA LEU A 214 -3.88 -18.93 -9.21
C LEU A 214 -3.09 -19.03 -10.52
N ILE A 215 -1.91 -19.65 -10.51
CA ILE A 215 -1.06 -19.68 -11.72
C ILE A 215 -1.70 -20.43 -12.88
N GLU A 216 -2.46 -21.49 -12.64
CA GLU A 216 -3.21 -22.20 -13.69
C GLU A 216 -4.29 -21.32 -14.34
N ARG A 217 -4.77 -20.29 -13.62
CA ARG A 217 -5.69 -19.30 -14.16
C ARG A 217 -4.95 -18.17 -14.90
N GLY A 218 -3.62 -18.21 -14.99
CA GLY A 218 -2.79 -17.17 -15.58
C GLY A 218 -2.77 -15.87 -14.76
N ILE A 219 -3.01 -15.95 -13.43
CA ILE A 219 -3.01 -14.79 -12.52
C ILE A 219 -1.80 -14.93 -11.60
N ARG A 220 -1.00 -13.84 -11.49
CA ARG A 220 0.16 -13.79 -10.62
C ARG A 220 -0.18 -13.08 -9.30
N ALA A 221 0.47 -13.48 -8.22
CA ALA A 221 0.39 -12.80 -6.94
C ALA A 221 1.79 -12.58 -6.36
N ASN A 222 2.11 -11.35 -5.99
CA ASN A 222 3.40 -10.98 -5.39
C ASN A 222 3.20 -10.00 -4.23
N CYS A 223 4.26 -9.76 -3.48
CA CYS A 223 4.27 -8.85 -2.34
C CYS A 223 5.36 -7.80 -2.49
N VAL A 224 5.06 -6.56 -2.14
CA VAL A 224 6.08 -5.55 -1.86
C VAL A 224 6.22 -5.45 -0.35
N ALA A 225 7.45 -5.51 0.17
CA ALA A 225 7.75 -5.36 1.59
C ALA A 225 8.53 -4.06 1.85
N PRO A 226 7.83 -2.97 2.22
CA PRO A 226 8.47 -1.71 2.55
C PRO A 226 9.29 -1.78 3.85
N GLY A 227 10.38 -1.00 3.90
CA GLY A 227 11.00 -0.53 5.13
C GLY A 227 10.26 0.66 5.73
N PRO A 228 10.94 1.57 6.43
CA PRO A 228 10.34 2.81 6.92
C PRO A 228 9.99 3.73 5.75
N VAL A 229 8.70 4.11 5.63
CA VAL A 229 8.19 5.02 4.59
C VAL A 229 7.44 6.16 5.26
N TRP A 230 7.70 7.39 4.85
CA TRP A 230 7.07 8.60 5.41
C TRP A 230 5.63 8.72 4.91
N THR A 231 4.66 8.36 5.76
CA THR A 231 3.23 8.25 5.42
C THR A 231 2.33 8.66 6.59
N PRO A 232 1.05 9.00 6.35
CA PRO A 232 0.09 9.29 7.43
C PRO A 232 -0.03 8.16 8.45
N LEU A 233 0.03 6.90 8.01
CA LEU A 233 -0.01 5.74 8.91
C LEU A 233 1.07 5.81 10.00
N VAL A 234 2.27 6.25 9.67
CA VAL A 234 3.39 6.39 10.61
C VAL A 234 3.11 7.48 11.63
N VAL A 235 2.70 8.66 11.14
CA VAL A 235 2.43 9.82 12.02
C VAL A 235 1.24 9.57 12.94
N ALA A 236 0.30 8.72 12.53
CA ALA A 236 -0.84 8.32 13.35
C ALA A 236 -0.53 7.19 14.35
N SER A 237 0.55 6.43 14.13
CA SER A 237 0.87 5.23 14.93
C SER A 237 1.92 5.48 16.01
N PHE A 238 2.80 6.45 15.82
CA PHE A 238 3.91 6.72 16.74
C PHE A 238 3.79 8.09 17.40
N PRO A 239 4.33 8.27 18.63
CA PRO A 239 4.36 9.57 19.28
C PRO A 239 5.29 10.55 18.56
N ALA A 240 5.07 11.83 18.80
CA ALA A 240 5.74 12.93 18.10
C ALA A 240 7.28 12.84 18.14
N GLU A 241 7.85 12.47 19.28
CA GLU A 241 9.31 12.33 19.50
C GLU A 241 9.91 11.19 18.66
N LYS A 242 9.13 10.14 18.39
CA LYS A 242 9.56 9.02 17.55
C LYS A 242 9.43 9.37 16.07
N ASN A 243 8.38 10.09 15.72
CA ASN A 243 8.18 10.61 14.36
C ASN A 243 9.28 11.60 13.97
N GLU A 244 9.77 12.44 14.89
CA GLU A 244 10.92 13.32 14.67
C GLU A 244 12.15 12.58 14.15
N LYS A 245 12.40 11.35 14.65
CA LYS A 245 13.58 10.54 14.32
C LYS A 245 13.29 9.42 13.33
N PHE A 246 12.08 9.39 12.76
CA PHE A 246 11.64 8.26 11.94
C PHE A 246 12.56 8.03 10.73
N GLY A 247 12.97 6.78 10.52
CA GLY A 247 13.87 6.40 9.44
C GLY A 247 15.36 6.57 9.73
N SER A 248 15.77 7.28 10.79
CA SER A 248 17.19 7.49 11.15
C SER A 248 17.97 6.18 11.40
N ALA A 249 17.27 5.12 11.84
CA ALA A 249 17.85 3.80 12.09
C ALA A 249 18.03 2.95 10.81
N SER A 250 17.46 3.39 9.66
CA SER A 250 17.70 2.71 8.39
C SER A 250 19.16 2.85 7.93
N PRO A 251 19.72 1.93 7.14
CA PRO A 251 21.04 2.12 6.56
C PRO A 251 21.16 3.40 5.72
N MET A 252 20.09 3.81 5.04
CA MET A 252 20.04 5.07 4.29
C MET A 252 19.87 6.31 5.16
N LYS A 253 19.65 6.18 6.49
CA LYS A 253 19.52 7.27 7.47
C LYS A 253 18.32 8.20 7.23
N ARG A 254 17.34 7.74 6.48
CA ARG A 254 16.09 8.43 6.18
C ARG A 254 14.96 7.42 5.94
N PRO A 255 13.69 7.83 6.06
CA PRO A 255 12.61 7.03 5.51
C PRO A 255 12.61 7.12 3.98
N ALA A 256 12.04 6.13 3.32
CA ALA A 256 11.68 6.26 1.92
C ALA A 256 10.51 7.24 1.77
N GLN A 257 10.40 7.82 0.59
CA GLN A 257 9.20 8.52 0.16
C GLN A 257 8.24 7.55 -0.54
N PRO A 258 6.92 7.75 -0.49
CA PRO A 258 5.95 6.95 -1.24
C PRO A 258 6.31 6.76 -2.72
N ALA A 259 6.82 7.80 -3.37
CA ALA A 259 7.29 7.76 -4.76
C ALA A 259 8.37 6.72 -5.03
N GLU A 260 9.21 6.41 -4.02
CA GLU A 260 10.30 5.44 -4.16
C GLU A 260 9.79 3.98 -4.09
N LEU A 261 8.54 3.77 -3.65
CA LEU A 261 7.91 2.45 -3.60
C LEU A 261 7.16 2.14 -4.90
N ALA A 262 6.54 3.15 -5.51
CA ALA A 262 5.67 2.99 -6.68
C ALA A 262 6.30 2.20 -7.84
N PRO A 263 7.59 2.38 -8.20
CA PRO A 263 8.23 1.61 -9.28
C PRO A 263 8.21 0.09 -9.05
N ALA A 264 8.30 -0.38 -7.80
CA ALA A 264 8.21 -1.80 -7.48
C ALA A 264 6.82 -2.37 -7.81
N TYR A 265 5.76 -1.61 -7.51
CA TYR A 265 4.39 -2.01 -7.86
C TYR A 265 4.17 -1.99 -9.38
N VAL A 266 4.69 -0.99 -10.09
CA VAL A 266 4.61 -0.95 -11.56
C VAL A 266 5.33 -2.14 -12.19
N PHE A 267 6.54 -2.45 -11.73
CA PHE A 267 7.28 -3.64 -12.18
C PHE A 267 6.46 -4.91 -11.99
N LEU A 268 5.93 -5.14 -10.77
CA LEU A 268 5.16 -6.35 -10.46
C LEU A 268 3.82 -6.41 -11.23
N ALA A 269 3.23 -5.25 -11.55
CA ALA A 269 1.98 -5.17 -12.31
C ALA A 269 2.18 -5.39 -13.81
N SER A 270 3.37 -5.15 -14.33
CA SER A 270 3.67 -5.15 -15.77
C SER A 270 4.12 -6.52 -16.30
N ASP A 271 4.22 -6.63 -17.61
CA ASP A 271 4.77 -7.81 -18.31
C ASP A 271 6.27 -8.02 -18.08
N GLU A 272 6.98 -7.00 -17.56
CA GLU A 272 8.39 -7.12 -17.19
C GLU A 272 8.62 -8.16 -16.09
N SER A 273 7.61 -8.41 -15.27
CA SER A 273 7.63 -9.39 -14.17
C SER A 273 6.86 -10.69 -14.44
N ARG A 274 6.60 -11.03 -15.71
CA ARG A 274 5.78 -12.20 -16.07
C ARG A 274 6.29 -13.55 -15.53
N TYR A 275 7.56 -13.66 -15.17
CA TYR A 275 8.14 -14.85 -14.54
C TYR A 275 8.34 -14.70 -13.03
N VAL A 276 7.83 -13.62 -12.43
CA VAL A 276 7.87 -13.35 -11.00
C VAL A 276 6.50 -13.65 -10.40
N ASN A 277 6.42 -14.70 -9.57
CA ASN A 277 5.20 -15.16 -8.93
C ASN A 277 5.50 -15.75 -7.55
N GLY A 278 4.76 -15.34 -6.52
CA GLY A 278 4.97 -15.76 -5.14
C GLY A 278 6.12 -15.04 -4.43
N GLU A 279 6.71 -14.02 -5.04
CA GLU A 279 7.88 -13.32 -4.52
C GLU A 279 7.52 -12.18 -3.57
N VAL A 280 8.48 -11.88 -2.68
CA VAL A 280 8.45 -10.73 -1.79
C VAL A 280 9.59 -9.78 -2.17
N LEU A 281 9.23 -8.67 -2.80
CA LEU A 281 10.19 -7.64 -3.21
C LEU A 281 10.41 -6.64 -2.08
N GLY A 282 11.58 -6.67 -1.46
CA GLY A 282 11.98 -5.73 -0.41
C GLY A 282 12.34 -4.35 -0.97
N VAL A 283 11.70 -3.30 -0.45
CA VAL A 283 12.08 -1.89 -0.69
C VAL A 283 12.36 -1.26 0.67
N THR A 284 13.54 -1.55 1.22
CA THR A 284 13.81 -1.47 2.67
C THR A 284 14.87 -0.47 3.07
N GLY A 285 15.47 0.24 2.11
CA GLY A 285 16.56 1.18 2.39
C GLY A 285 17.82 0.52 2.94
N GLY A 286 18.09 -0.75 2.53
CA GLY A 286 19.31 -1.50 2.85
C GLY A 286 19.18 -2.50 4.00
N LYS A 287 17.99 -2.70 4.59
CA LYS A 287 17.75 -3.81 5.51
C LYS A 287 17.30 -5.05 4.73
N PRO A 288 18.01 -6.18 4.75
CA PRO A 288 17.61 -7.38 4.04
C PRO A 288 16.33 -8.00 4.64
N LEU A 289 15.61 -8.76 3.83
CA LEU A 289 14.49 -9.59 4.24
C LEU A 289 15.02 -10.99 4.61
N GLY A 290 15.30 -11.25 5.85
CA GLY A 290 15.82 -12.54 6.33
C GLY A 290 17.18 -12.46 6.93
#